data_02b0f60fe3aef2ffc5f5e1fd8f7c69ab
#
_entry.id   02b0f60fe3aef2ffc5f5e1fd8f7c69ab
#
_cell.length_a   1.000
_cell.length_b   1.000
_cell.length_c   1.000
_cell.angle_alpha   90.00
_cell.angle_beta   90.00
_cell.angle_gamma   90.00
#
_symmetry.space_group_name_H-M   'P 1'
#
loop_
_entity.id
_entity.type
_entity.pdbx_description
1 polymer ?
#
loop_
_entity_poly.entity_id
_entity_poly.type
_entity_poly.pdbx_seq_one_letter_code
_entity_poly.pdbx_strand_id
1 'polypeptide(L)'
;TCDGSWRRGKVVPLKDNVDAATALTDLIETVIVVRRCENKIAWSEGRDFWWHDVCESQEEDCPCESMDAEDMLFLLYTSGSTGKPKGIIHTTGGYMVYTYLTSKWVFNLRPDTDQVYWCTADIGWITGHSYIIYGVLPNRVPTLMYEGAPNFPEPDRFWDIVERHKVTQFYTAPTAIRAFMKWGDEHPKKHDLSSLKLLGTVGEPINPEAWMWYRETIGGSNCPIV
;
A
#
# COMPACT_ATOMS: atom_id res chain seq x y z
N THR A 1 -12.05 -2.61 10.57
CA THR A 1 -12.30 -1.33 9.88
C THR A 1 -11.82 -0.15 10.71
N CYS A 2 -11.99 1.09 10.23
CA CYS A 2 -11.90 2.29 11.03
C CYS A 2 -13.19 3.13 10.92
N ASP A 3 -13.34 4.09 11.81
CA ASP A 3 -14.49 5.00 11.79
C ASP A 3 -14.57 5.78 10.47
N GLY A 4 -13.44 6.28 10.01
CA GLY A 4 -13.28 6.96 8.74
C GLY A 4 -11.83 7.01 8.29
N SER A 5 -11.56 7.54 7.09
CA SER A 5 -10.23 7.87 6.61
C SER A 5 -10.19 9.28 6.03
N TRP A 6 -9.01 9.90 6.08
CA TRP A 6 -8.82 11.23 5.52
C TRP A 6 -8.47 11.14 4.03
N ARG A 7 -9.28 11.81 3.19
CA ARG A 7 -8.99 11.93 1.76
C ARG A 7 -9.29 13.34 1.26
N ARG A 8 -8.28 14.01 0.74
CA ARG A 8 -8.37 15.40 0.26
C ARG A 8 -9.01 16.35 1.29
N GLY A 9 -8.60 16.25 2.55
CA GLY A 9 -9.11 17.06 3.64
C GLY A 9 -10.55 16.77 4.07
N LYS A 10 -11.15 15.68 3.58
CA LYS A 10 -12.50 15.23 3.95
C LYS A 10 -12.44 13.86 4.59
N VAL A 11 -13.36 13.60 5.50
CA VAL A 11 -13.58 12.27 6.07
C VAL A 11 -14.38 11.42 5.09
N VAL A 12 -13.89 10.24 4.78
CA VAL A 12 -14.63 9.17 4.10
C VAL A 12 -15.13 8.21 5.19
N PRO A 13 -16.45 8.05 5.39
CA PRO A 13 -17.00 7.22 6.44
C PRO A 13 -16.87 5.73 6.10
N LEU A 14 -15.87 5.06 6.61
CA LEU A 14 -15.60 3.65 6.27
C LEU A 14 -16.49 2.67 7.03
N LYS A 15 -16.85 2.99 8.28
CA LYS A 15 -17.73 2.16 9.09
C LYS A 15 -19.12 1.97 8.46
N ASP A 16 -19.63 2.99 7.78
CA ASP A 16 -20.93 2.93 7.09
C ASP A 16 -20.96 1.84 6.01
N ASN A 17 -19.84 1.66 5.28
CA ASN A 17 -19.71 0.61 4.27
C ASN A 17 -19.70 -0.77 4.91
N VAL A 18 -19.02 -0.92 6.07
CA VAL A 18 -19.00 -2.17 6.83
C VAL A 18 -20.39 -2.49 7.38
N ASP A 19 -21.10 -1.52 7.93
CA ASP A 19 -22.46 -1.71 8.43
C ASP A 19 -23.43 -2.14 7.32
N ALA A 20 -23.33 -1.50 6.15
CA ALA A 20 -24.11 -1.89 4.99
C ALA A 20 -23.79 -3.34 4.52
N ALA A 21 -22.52 -3.75 4.54
CA ALA A 21 -22.13 -5.09 4.18
C ALA A 21 -22.56 -6.14 5.20
N THR A 22 -22.38 -5.87 6.50
CA THR A 22 -22.77 -6.78 7.58
C THR A 22 -24.28 -6.93 7.72
N ALA A 23 -25.07 -5.95 7.27
CA ALA A 23 -26.53 -6.07 7.22
C ALA A 23 -27.02 -7.13 6.19
N LEU A 24 -26.15 -7.60 5.30
CA LEU A 24 -26.49 -8.60 4.27
C LEU A 24 -26.16 -10.04 4.70
N THR A 25 -25.56 -10.23 5.86
CA THR A 25 -25.11 -11.55 6.33
C THR A 25 -25.04 -11.62 7.85
N ASP A 26 -25.37 -12.78 8.41
CA ASP A 26 -25.24 -13.08 9.84
C ASP A 26 -23.90 -13.76 10.18
N LEU A 27 -22.99 -13.89 9.20
CA LEU A 27 -21.70 -14.57 9.38
C LEU A 27 -20.65 -13.74 10.11
N ILE A 28 -20.84 -12.41 10.17
CA ILE A 28 -19.91 -11.49 10.83
C ILE A 28 -20.39 -11.22 12.25
N GLU A 29 -19.74 -11.86 13.21
CA GLU A 29 -20.09 -11.76 14.63
C GLU A 29 -19.37 -10.62 15.34
N THR A 30 -18.18 -10.21 14.84
CA THR A 30 -17.34 -9.20 15.48
C THR A 30 -16.80 -8.19 14.47
N VAL A 31 -16.89 -6.91 14.80
CA VAL A 31 -16.31 -5.81 14.05
C VAL A 31 -15.41 -4.99 14.96
N ILE A 32 -14.09 -5.03 14.70
CA ILE A 32 -13.12 -4.22 15.42
C ILE A 32 -12.92 -2.90 14.67
N VAL A 33 -13.09 -1.78 15.38
CA VAL A 33 -13.07 -0.43 14.82
C VAL A 33 -11.89 0.39 15.35
N VAL A 34 -11.05 0.87 14.47
CA VAL A 34 -9.97 1.81 14.81
C VAL A 34 -10.53 3.23 14.81
N ARG A 35 -10.30 3.97 15.88
CA ARG A 35 -10.65 5.40 15.97
C ARG A 35 -9.58 6.21 15.25
N ARG A 36 -9.89 6.63 14.01
CA ARG A 36 -8.95 7.36 13.13
C ARG A 36 -9.35 8.81 12.89
N CYS A 37 -10.61 9.06 12.62
CA CYS A 37 -11.13 10.38 12.26
C CYS A 37 -12.00 11.00 13.33
N GLU A 38 -12.43 10.21 14.32
CA GLU A 38 -13.34 10.60 15.40
C GLU A 38 -14.70 11.11 14.89
N ASN A 39 -15.09 10.66 13.69
CA ASN A 39 -16.39 10.98 13.15
C ASN A 39 -17.48 10.15 13.84
N LYS A 40 -18.69 10.69 13.82
CA LYS A 40 -19.85 9.96 14.33
C LYS A 40 -20.12 8.73 13.47
N ILE A 41 -20.25 7.57 14.11
CA ILE A 41 -20.55 6.28 13.48
C ILE A 41 -21.76 5.63 14.16
N ALA A 42 -22.46 4.75 13.45
CA ALA A 42 -23.40 3.82 14.06
C ALA A 42 -22.65 2.76 14.86
N TRP A 43 -23.27 2.25 15.92
CA TRP A 43 -22.67 1.25 16.81
C TRP A 43 -23.66 0.14 17.09
N SER A 44 -23.24 -1.10 16.95
CA SER A 44 -24.01 -2.28 17.29
C SER A 44 -23.42 -2.95 18.52
N GLU A 45 -24.11 -2.82 19.65
CA GLU A 45 -23.69 -3.43 20.91
C GLU A 45 -23.54 -4.95 20.77
N GLY A 46 -22.47 -5.51 21.33
CA GLY A 46 -22.17 -6.93 21.27
C GLY A 46 -21.50 -7.41 19.97
N ARG A 47 -21.50 -6.58 18.91
CA ARG A 47 -20.78 -6.84 17.65
C ARG A 47 -19.56 -5.94 17.47
N ASP A 48 -19.72 -4.64 17.75
CA ASP A 48 -18.70 -3.63 17.48
C ASP A 48 -17.84 -3.39 18.72
N PHE A 49 -16.52 -3.41 18.53
CA PHE A 49 -15.53 -3.21 19.58
C PHE A 49 -14.47 -2.20 19.13
N TRP A 50 -14.06 -1.30 20.00
CA TRP A 50 -12.95 -0.44 19.71
C TRP A 50 -11.63 -1.18 19.75
N TRP A 51 -10.77 -0.95 18.77
CA TRP A 51 -9.44 -1.54 18.70
C TRP A 51 -8.62 -1.34 19.98
N HIS A 52 -8.59 -0.11 20.51
CA HIS A 52 -7.83 0.20 21.71
C HIS A 52 -8.35 -0.54 22.95
N ASP A 53 -9.67 -0.67 23.10
CA ASP A 53 -10.26 -1.40 24.23
C ASP A 53 -9.92 -2.91 24.15
N VAL A 54 -9.94 -3.47 22.94
CA VAL A 54 -9.56 -4.88 22.73
C VAL A 54 -8.08 -5.10 23.03
N CYS A 55 -7.22 -4.17 22.63
CA CYS A 55 -5.77 -4.29 22.82
C CYS A 55 -5.33 -4.12 24.27
N GLU A 56 -6.02 -3.28 25.07
CA GLU A 56 -5.66 -3.05 26.48
C GLU A 56 -5.62 -4.32 27.34
N SER A 57 -6.43 -5.31 27.00
CA SER A 57 -6.54 -6.57 27.73
C SER A 57 -5.65 -7.69 27.17
N GLN A 58 -4.87 -7.44 26.13
CA GLN A 58 -4.04 -8.46 25.50
C GLN A 58 -2.63 -8.46 26.05
N GLU A 59 -2.01 -9.64 26.03
CA GLU A 59 -0.58 -9.78 26.31
C GLU A 59 0.23 -9.24 25.13
N GLU A 60 1.42 -8.71 25.42
CA GLU A 60 2.34 -8.21 24.37
C GLU A 60 3.02 -9.36 23.61
N ASP A 61 3.11 -10.54 24.21
CA ASP A 61 3.72 -11.72 23.59
C ASP A 61 2.68 -12.47 22.75
N CYS A 62 2.93 -12.51 21.44
CA CYS A 62 2.10 -13.22 20.47
C CYS A 62 3.03 -14.08 19.60
N PRO A 63 3.36 -15.31 20.03
CA PRO A 63 4.22 -16.20 19.25
C PRO A 63 3.57 -16.56 17.90
N CYS A 64 4.41 -16.64 16.87
CA CYS A 64 3.95 -17.03 15.54
C CYS A 64 3.45 -18.47 15.53
N GLU A 65 2.31 -18.72 14.90
CA GLU A 65 1.87 -20.08 14.59
C GLU A 65 2.83 -20.76 13.60
N SER A 66 3.14 -22.04 13.88
CA SER A 66 3.95 -22.84 12.96
C SER A 66 3.08 -23.31 11.79
N MET A 67 3.42 -22.89 10.59
CA MET A 67 2.69 -23.19 9.36
C MET A 67 3.52 -24.08 8.44
N ASP A 68 2.87 -24.99 7.73
CA ASP A 68 3.50 -25.68 6.59
C ASP A 68 3.63 -24.72 5.41
N ALA A 69 4.67 -24.89 4.60
CA ALA A 69 4.90 -24.05 3.44
C ALA A 69 3.75 -24.07 2.42
N GLU A 70 3.02 -25.19 2.36
CA GLU A 70 1.88 -25.38 1.46
C GLU A 70 0.54 -24.98 2.09
N ASP A 71 0.51 -24.61 3.38
CA ASP A 71 -0.70 -24.09 4.00
C ASP A 71 -1.17 -22.82 3.30
N MET A 72 -2.49 -22.70 3.13
CA MET A 72 -3.09 -21.53 2.50
C MET A 72 -2.89 -20.29 3.36
N LEU A 73 -2.20 -19.28 2.81
CA LEU A 73 -2.05 -17.97 3.46
C LEU A 73 -3.29 -17.10 3.25
N PHE A 74 -3.73 -17.00 2.01
CA PHE A 74 -4.97 -16.30 1.66
C PHE A 74 -5.48 -16.69 0.28
N LEU A 75 -6.72 -16.34 0.02
CA LEU A 75 -7.39 -16.49 -1.26
C LEU A 75 -7.66 -15.10 -1.85
N LEU A 76 -7.20 -14.88 -3.07
CA LEU A 76 -7.40 -13.62 -3.78
C LEU A 76 -8.21 -13.84 -5.05
N TYR A 77 -9.26 -13.04 -5.23
CA TYR A 77 -10.05 -13.06 -6.44
C TYR A 77 -9.58 -12.03 -7.45
N THR A 78 -9.40 -12.45 -8.69
CA THR A 78 -9.14 -11.57 -9.84
C THR A 78 -10.38 -11.45 -10.70
N SER A 79 -10.51 -10.34 -11.46
CA SER A 79 -11.66 -10.11 -12.34
C SER A 79 -11.82 -11.16 -13.45
N GLY A 80 -10.76 -11.91 -13.76
CA GLY A 80 -10.75 -12.94 -14.78
C GLY A 80 -11.03 -12.42 -16.20
N SER A 81 -10.36 -12.94 -17.21
CA SER A 81 -10.58 -12.59 -18.63
C SER A 81 -11.96 -13.01 -19.16
N THR A 82 -12.66 -13.91 -18.45
CA THR A 82 -13.97 -14.46 -18.86
C THR A 82 -15.17 -13.82 -18.15
N GLY A 83 -14.93 -12.74 -17.38
CA GLY A 83 -15.98 -12.02 -16.64
C GLY A 83 -16.40 -12.68 -15.31
N LYS A 84 -15.99 -13.91 -15.03
CA LYS A 84 -16.20 -14.55 -13.71
C LYS A 84 -14.94 -14.38 -12.86
N PRO A 85 -15.06 -13.93 -11.60
CA PRO A 85 -13.93 -13.86 -10.69
C PRO A 85 -13.27 -15.24 -10.52
N LYS A 86 -11.94 -15.26 -10.55
CA LYS A 86 -11.13 -16.47 -10.31
C LYS A 86 -10.43 -16.33 -8.97
N GLY A 87 -10.64 -17.29 -8.07
CA GLY A 87 -9.93 -17.37 -6.79
C GLY A 87 -8.55 -17.97 -7.00
N ILE A 88 -7.52 -17.26 -6.57
CA ILE A 88 -6.13 -17.71 -6.58
C ILE A 88 -5.71 -17.98 -5.15
N ILE A 89 -5.25 -19.18 -4.88
CA ILE A 89 -4.69 -19.56 -3.58
C ILE A 89 -3.22 -19.17 -3.56
N HIS A 90 -2.83 -18.46 -2.51
CA HIS A 90 -1.44 -18.18 -2.18
C HIS A 90 -1.06 -19.00 -0.96
N THR A 91 0.02 -19.79 -1.07
CA THR A 91 0.54 -20.60 0.04
C THR A 91 1.54 -19.80 0.87
N THR A 92 1.67 -20.17 2.13
CA THR A 92 2.49 -19.48 3.12
C THR A 92 3.95 -19.38 2.67
N GLY A 93 4.60 -20.51 2.38
CA GLY A 93 6.00 -20.53 1.97
C GLY A 93 6.22 -19.94 0.57
N GLY A 94 5.40 -20.34 -0.41
CA GLY A 94 5.54 -19.91 -1.80
C GLY A 94 5.41 -18.39 -1.95
N TYR A 95 4.40 -17.80 -1.33
CA TYR A 95 4.17 -16.36 -1.38
C TYR A 95 5.29 -15.57 -0.69
N MET A 96 5.68 -15.99 0.52
CA MET A 96 6.73 -15.32 1.29
C MET A 96 8.09 -15.35 0.58
N VAL A 97 8.49 -16.49 0.03
CA VAL A 97 9.75 -16.63 -0.73
C VAL A 97 9.73 -15.74 -1.97
N TYR A 98 8.64 -15.76 -2.72
CA TYR A 98 8.50 -14.95 -3.95
C TYR A 98 8.59 -13.45 -3.65
N THR A 99 7.79 -12.96 -2.71
CA THR A 99 7.76 -11.53 -2.39
C THR A 99 9.07 -11.03 -1.77
N TYR A 100 9.69 -11.84 -0.91
CA TYR A 100 11.01 -11.56 -0.34
C TYR A 100 12.09 -11.44 -1.42
N LEU A 101 12.19 -12.45 -2.31
CA LEU A 101 13.25 -12.49 -3.31
C LEU A 101 13.06 -11.42 -4.38
N THR A 102 11.85 -11.19 -4.86
CA THR A 102 11.59 -10.12 -5.84
C THR A 102 11.87 -8.74 -5.24
N SER A 103 11.51 -8.51 -4.00
CA SER A 103 11.86 -7.26 -3.30
C SER A 103 13.38 -7.10 -3.16
N LYS A 104 14.08 -8.17 -2.79
CA LYS A 104 15.54 -8.16 -2.65
C LYS A 104 16.27 -7.93 -3.97
N TRP A 105 15.88 -8.61 -5.03
CA TRP A 105 16.64 -8.59 -6.28
C TRP A 105 16.17 -7.51 -7.24
N VAL A 106 14.86 -7.32 -7.41
CA VAL A 106 14.31 -6.35 -8.36
C VAL A 106 14.43 -4.94 -7.81
N PHE A 107 14.01 -4.73 -6.55
CA PHE A 107 14.11 -3.42 -5.90
C PHE A 107 15.45 -3.19 -5.19
N ASN A 108 16.36 -4.17 -5.24
CA ASN A 108 17.66 -4.12 -4.59
C ASN A 108 17.58 -3.76 -3.09
N LEU A 109 16.57 -4.30 -2.41
CA LEU A 109 16.41 -4.03 -0.97
C LEU A 109 17.50 -4.74 -0.18
N ARG A 110 18.16 -3.98 0.71
CA ARG A 110 19.29 -4.43 1.51
C ARG A 110 19.04 -4.07 2.96
N PRO A 111 19.11 -5.04 3.88
CA PRO A 111 19.05 -4.75 5.31
C PRO A 111 20.23 -3.87 5.72
N ASP A 112 20.02 -3.14 6.81
CA ASP A 112 21.09 -2.36 7.46
C ASP A 112 21.69 -1.26 6.56
N THR A 113 20.85 -0.66 5.70
CA THR A 113 21.18 0.48 4.83
C THR A 113 20.23 1.64 5.08
N ASP A 114 20.58 2.83 4.58
CA ASP A 114 19.73 4.03 4.67
C ASP A 114 18.59 4.03 3.61
N GLN A 115 18.14 2.85 3.19
CA GLN A 115 17.07 2.73 2.22
C GLN A 115 15.71 3.04 2.86
N VAL A 116 14.89 3.81 2.12
CA VAL A 116 13.48 4.02 2.39
C VAL A 116 12.71 3.64 1.15
N TYR A 117 11.91 2.60 1.25
CA TYR A 117 11.08 2.12 0.15
C TYR A 117 9.67 2.69 0.24
N TRP A 118 9.13 3.14 -0.88
CA TRP A 118 7.77 3.61 -0.96
C TRP A 118 7.01 3.01 -2.15
N CYS A 119 6.03 2.18 -1.84
CA CYS A 119 5.01 1.71 -2.78
C CYS A 119 3.73 2.51 -2.55
N THR A 120 3.20 3.12 -3.60
CA THR A 120 1.99 3.96 -3.51
C THR A 120 0.69 3.19 -3.72
N ALA A 121 0.76 1.87 -3.86
CA ALA A 121 -0.41 1.02 -3.99
C ALA A 121 -1.29 1.08 -2.74
N ASP A 122 -2.58 0.93 -2.92
CA ASP A 122 -3.51 0.74 -1.81
C ASP A 122 -3.26 -0.61 -1.15
N ILE A 123 -3.27 -0.65 0.18
CA ILE A 123 -3.03 -1.89 0.95
C ILE A 123 -4.12 -2.94 0.70
N GLY A 124 -5.28 -2.57 0.19
CA GLY A 124 -6.34 -3.49 -0.20
C GLY A 124 -6.09 -4.22 -1.52
N TRP A 125 -5.04 -3.88 -2.27
CA TRP A 125 -4.65 -4.55 -3.51
C TRP A 125 -3.49 -5.51 -3.29
N ILE A 126 -3.36 -6.52 -4.17
CA ILE A 126 -2.27 -7.49 -4.10
C ILE A 126 -0.89 -6.83 -4.12
N THR A 127 -0.71 -5.76 -4.87
CA THR A 127 0.54 -4.99 -4.89
C THR A 127 0.85 -4.42 -3.51
N GLY A 128 -0.15 -3.93 -2.79
CA GLY A 128 0.02 -3.45 -1.42
C GLY A 128 0.42 -4.58 -0.48
N HIS A 129 -0.28 -5.72 -0.51
CA HIS A 129 0.10 -6.88 0.28
C HIS A 129 1.54 -7.32 -0.02
N SER A 130 1.86 -7.51 -1.30
CA SER A 130 3.16 -8.07 -1.73
C SER A 130 4.31 -7.10 -1.48
N TYR A 131 4.13 -5.81 -1.80
CA TYR A 131 5.23 -4.84 -1.89
C TYR A 131 5.10 -3.63 -0.96
N ILE A 132 4.25 -3.71 0.05
CA ILE A 132 4.31 -2.84 1.23
C ILE A 132 4.66 -3.67 2.46
N ILE A 133 4.05 -4.86 2.61
CA ILE A 133 4.16 -5.69 3.81
C ILE A 133 5.08 -6.89 3.58
N TYR A 134 4.59 -7.93 2.85
CA TYR A 134 5.22 -9.25 2.81
C TYR A 134 6.57 -9.30 2.11
N GLY A 135 6.84 -8.41 1.16
CA GLY A 135 8.13 -8.37 0.48
C GLY A 135 9.16 -7.48 1.17
N VAL A 136 8.71 -6.33 1.71
CA VAL A 136 9.62 -5.28 2.20
C VAL A 136 10.06 -5.55 3.64
N LEU A 137 9.12 -5.83 4.54
CA LEU A 137 9.43 -6.01 5.97
C LEU A 137 10.40 -7.17 6.26
N PRO A 138 10.28 -8.36 5.62
CA PRO A 138 11.28 -9.42 5.80
C PRO A 138 12.68 -9.05 5.28
N ASN A 139 12.79 -8.11 4.34
CA ASN A 139 14.06 -7.53 3.90
C ASN A 139 14.63 -6.50 4.90
N ARG A 140 13.93 -6.19 5.98
CA ARG A 140 14.32 -5.25 7.05
C ARG A 140 14.63 -3.84 6.51
N VAL A 141 13.84 -3.40 5.54
CA VAL A 141 13.90 -2.04 4.99
C VAL A 141 12.65 -1.27 5.43
N PRO A 142 12.79 -0.03 5.88
CA PRO A 142 11.65 0.83 6.18
C PRO A 142 10.74 1.00 4.96
N THR A 143 9.44 0.76 5.14
CA THR A 143 8.42 1.02 4.13
C THR A 143 7.60 2.24 4.53
N LEU A 144 7.48 3.19 3.61
CA LEU A 144 6.67 4.38 3.81
C LEU A 144 5.23 4.08 3.44
N MET A 145 4.29 4.47 4.30
CA MET A 145 2.86 4.41 4.05
C MET A 145 2.27 5.83 4.11
N TYR A 146 1.41 6.14 3.17
CA TYR A 146 0.79 7.46 3.06
C TYR A 146 -0.74 7.36 2.98
N GLU A 147 -1.42 7.98 3.94
CA GLU A 147 -2.86 8.15 3.91
C GLU A 147 -3.18 9.52 3.29
N GLY A 148 -3.73 9.53 2.09
CA GLY A 148 -4.08 10.77 1.42
C GLY A 148 -4.27 10.62 -0.08
N ALA A 149 -4.20 11.74 -0.78
CA ALA A 149 -4.27 11.79 -2.24
C ALA A 149 -3.00 12.44 -2.80
N PRO A 150 -2.52 12.00 -3.97
CA PRO A 150 -1.24 12.43 -4.52
C PRO A 150 -1.18 13.93 -4.90
N ASN A 151 -2.35 14.57 -5.02
CA ASN A 151 -2.50 15.98 -5.40
C ASN A 151 -3.17 16.82 -4.29
N PHE A 152 -3.04 16.43 -3.04
CA PHE A 152 -3.59 17.18 -1.92
C PHE A 152 -2.58 17.27 -0.76
N PRO A 153 -2.37 18.48 -0.18
CA PRO A 153 -3.02 19.76 -0.50
C PRO A 153 -2.62 20.34 -1.87
N GLU A 154 -1.45 20.01 -2.40
CA GLU A 154 -0.91 20.52 -3.67
C GLU A 154 -0.47 19.36 -4.59
N PRO A 155 -0.38 19.56 -5.91
CA PRO A 155 0.03 18.55 -6.87
C PRO A 155 1.47 18.02 -6.71
N ASP A 156 2.30 18.70 -5.92
CA ASP A 156 3.68 18.29 -5.60
C ASP A 156 3.78 17.39 -4.36
N ARG A 157 2.66 16.99 -3.76
CA ARG A 157 2.62 16.26 -2.50
C ARG A 157 3.51 15.01 -2.45
N PHE A 158 3.55 14.24 -3.53
CA PHE A 158 4.40 13.04 -3.57
C PHE A 158 5.88 13.38 -3.59
N TRP A 159 6.24 14.46 -4.23
CA TRP A 159 7.63 14.91 -4.31
C TRP A 159 8.12 15.53 -3.00
N ASP A 160 7.25 16.25 -2.28
CA ASP A 160 7.49 16.67 -0.89
C ASP A 160 7.77 15.46 0.03
N ILE A 161 7.00 14.38 -0.10
CA ILE A 161 7.20 13.16 0.67
C ILE A 161 8.54 12.50 0.31
N VAL A 162 8.86 12.39 -0.98
CA VAL A 162 10.15 11.83 -1.44
C VAL A 162 11.32 12.61 -0.85
N GLU A 163 11.31 13.92 -0.94
CA GLU A 163 12.34 14.80 -0.42
C GLU A 163 12.47 14.70 1.09
N ARG A 164 11.35 14.82 1.81
CA ARG A 164 11.31 14.86 3.29
C ARG A 164 11.77 13.55 3.91
N HIS A 165 11.36 12.43 3.34
CA HIS A 165 11.65 11.10 3.87
C HIS A 165 12.84 10.43 3.19
N LYS A 166 13.51 11.12 2.26
CA LYS A 166 14.67 10.62 1.51
C LYS A 166 14.40 9.25 0.90
N VAL A 167 13.23 9.13 0.22
CA VAL A 167 12.83 7.89 -0.44
C VAL A 167 13.88 7.47 -1.46
N THR A 168 14.28 6.20 -1.41
CA THR A 168 15.33 5.65 -2.29
C THR A 168 14.77 4.76 -3.39
N GLN A 169 13.70 4.02 -3.11
CA GLN A 169 12.95 3.24 -4.09
C GLN A 169 11.51 3.74 -4.15
N PHE A 170 11.06 4.12 -5.33
CA PHE A 170 9.70 4.64 -5.55
C PHE A 170 8.94 3.76 -6.55
N TYR A 171 7.86 3.13 -6.10
CA TYR A 171 7.07 2.17 -6.85
C TYR A 171 5.62 2.62 -6.96
N THR A 172 5.14 2.84 -8.19
CA THR A 172 3.81 3.39 -8.44
C THR A 172 3.18 2.82 -9.72
N ALA A 173 1.92 3.19 -10.00
CA ALA A 173 1.23 2.72 -11.19
C ALA A 173 1.40 3.68 -12.37
N PRO A 174 1.39 3.20 -13.64
CA PRO A 174 1.42 4.05 -14.83
C PRO A 174 0.31 5.08 -14.87
N THR A 175 -0.86 4.75 -14.34
CA THR A 175 -1.98 5.72 -14.20
C THR A 175 -1.59 6.91 -13.34
N ALA A 176 -0.86 6.70 -12.24
CA ALA A 176 -0.36 7.79 -11.39
C ALA A 176 0.70 8.61 -12.14
N ILE A 177 1.63 7.96 -12.86
CA ILE A 177 2.67 8.63 -13.64
C ILE A 177 2.04 9.55 -14.69
N ARG A 178 1.03 9.07 -15.44
CA ARG A 178 0.29 9.90 -16.41
C ARG A 178 -0.45 11.07 -15.76
N ALA A 179 -0.93 10.90 -14.55
CA ALA A 179 -1.55 11.99 -13.80
C ALA A 179 -0.51 13.04 -13.41
N PHE A 180 0.67 12.64 -12.94
CA PHE A 180 1.78 13.56 -12.62
C PHE A 180 2.24 14.38 -13.83
N MET A 181 2.41 13.71 -14.99
CA MET A 181 2.71 14.41 -16.26
C MET A 181 1.67 15.47 -16.59
N LYS A 182 0.39 15.13 -16.44
CA LYS A 182 -0.73 16.06 -16.72
C LYS A 182 -0.75 17.26 -15.78
N TRP A 183 -0.30 17.10 -14.53
CA TRP A 183 -0.27 18.20 -13.56
C TRP A 183 0.88 19.17 -13.81
N GLY A 184 1.96 18.74 -14.45
CA GLY A 184 3.06 19.59 -14.91
C GLY A 184 4.40 19.29 -14.25
N ASP A 185 5.45 19.53 -14.99
CA ASP A 185 6.84 19.26 -14.60
C ASP A 185 7.36 20.22 -13.52
N GLU A 186 6.70 21.35 -13.34
CA GLU A 186 7.06 22.33 -12.30
C GLU A 186 6.91 21.79 -10.90
N HIS A 187 6.03 20.78 -10.70
CA HIS A 187 5.79 20.19 -9.40
C HIS A 187 6.98 19.36 -8.90
N PRO A 188 7.48 18.35 -9.63
CA PRO A 188 8.66 17.60 -9.18
C PRO A 188 9.94 18.46 -9.14
N LYS A 189 10.07 19.48 -10.00
CA LYS A 189 11.24 20.37 -10.04
C LYS A 189 11.41 21.27 -8.82
N LYS A 190 10.38 21.41 -7.98
CA LYS A 190 10.46 22.17 -6.72
C LYS A 190 11.18 21.42 -5.61
N HIS A 191 11.41 20.12 -5.78
CA HIS A 191 11.85 19.19 -4.74
C HIS A 191 13.17 18.52 -5.07
N ASP A 192 13.96 18.22 -4.05
CA ASP A 192 15.17 17.42 -4.17
C ASP A 192 14.82 15.91 -4.24
N LEU A 193 14.86 15.37 -5.44
CA LEU A 193 14.63 13.95 -5.71
C LEU A 193 15.92 13.12 -5.78
N SER A 194 17.07 13.69 -5.44
CA SER A 194 18.39 13.04 -5.55
C SER A 194 18.57 11.80 -4.68
N SER A 195 17.70 11.60 -3.70
CA SER A 195 17.66 10.39 -2.88
C SER A 195 17.21 9.15 -3.65
N LEU A 196 16.44 9.32 -4.74
CA LEU A 196 15.95 8.21 -5.56
C LEU A 196 17.11 7.44 -6.22
N LYS A 197 17.06 6.12 -6.10
CA LYS A 197 18.05 5.17 -6.65
C LYS A 197 17.41 4.18 -7.61
N LEU A 198 16.13 3.91 -7.46
CA LEU A 198 15.37 2.99 -8.29
C LEU A 198 13.91 3.42 -8.37
N LEU A 199 13.38 3.37 -9.57
CA LEU A 199 11.96 3.58 -9.85
C LEU A 199 11.32 2.25 -10.25
N GLY A 200 10.04 2.09 -9.96
CA GLY A 200 9.28 0.92 -10.40
C GLY A 200 7.89 1.28 -10.84
N THR A 201 7.31 0.44 -11.70
CA THR A 201 5.94 0.61 -12.16
C THR A 201 5.21 -0.72 -12.25
N VAL A 202 3.91 -0.71 -11.96
CA VAL A 202 3.13 -1.94 -11.78
C VAL A 202 1.66 -1.76 -12.10
N GLY A 203 1.02 -2.89 -12.41
CA GLY A 203 -0.43 -3.03 -12.50
C GLY A 203 -0.99 -2.94 -13.90
N GLU A 204 -0.29 -2.26 -14.81
CA GLU A 204 -0.67 -2.13 -16.22
C GLU A 204 0.57 -1.84 -17.09
N PRO A 205 0.49 -2.06 -18.41
CA PRO A 205 1.55 -1.62 -19.31
C PRO A 205 1.74 -0.10 -19.28
N ILE A 206 2.99 0.34 -19.28
CA ILE A 206 3.35 1.75 -19.38
C ILE A 206 3.67 2.10 -20.84
N ASN A 207 3.12 3.21 -21.34
CA ASN A 207 3.45 3.72 -22.66
C ASN A 207 4.84 4.38 -22.67
N PRO A 208 5.55 4.38 -23.82
CA PRO A 208 6.91 4.90 -23.90
C PRO A 208 7.08 6.34 -23.42
N GLU A 209 6.15 7.20 -23.75
CA GLU A 209 6.18 8.62 -23.33
C GLU A 209 6.17 8.77 -21.79
N ALA A 210 5.27 8.05 -21.12
CA ALA A 210 5.19 8.08 -19.65
C ALA A 210 6.44 7.44 -19.01
N TRP A 211 6.98 6.39 -19.63
CA TRP A 211 8.22 5.76 -19.15
C TRP A 211 9.41 6.70 -19.27
N MET A 212 9.56 7.38 -20.41
CA MET A 212 10.64 8.36 -20.64
C MET A 212 10.52 9.52 -19.67
N TRP A 213 9.32 10.10 -19.51
CA TRP A 213 9.09 11.17 -18.55
C TRP A 213 9.47 10.73 -17.12
N TYR A 214 9.06 9.54 -16.72
CA TYR A 214 9.35 9.00 -15.39
C TYR A 214 10.86 8.84 -15.17
N ARG A 215 11.57 8.33 -16.19
CA ARG A 215 13.02 8.19 -16.16
C ARG A 215 13.74 9.53 -16.08
N GLU A 216 13.34 10.48 -16.92
CA GLU A 216 14.06 11.76 -17.08
C GLU A 216 13.70 12.76 -15.99
N THR A 217 12.40 12.98 -15.77
CA THR A 217 11.92 14.02 -14.86
C THR A 217 12.04 13.61 -13.39
N ILE A 218 11.68 12.35 -13.07
CA ILE A 218 11.70 11.86 -11.70
C ILE A 218 13.02 11.18 -11.37
N GLY A 219 13.51 10.32 -12.25
CA GLY A 219 14.74 9.57 -12.03
C GLY A 219 16.04 10.32 -12.41
N GLY A 220 15.96 11.55 -12.91
CA GLY A 220 17.13 12.34 -13.33
C GLY A 220 18.00 11.60 -14.37
N SER A 221 17.40 10.75 -15.20
CA SER A 221 18.05 9.88 -16.19
C SER A 221 19.02 8.82 -15.62
N ASN A 222 19.18 8.77 -14.29
CA ASN A 222 20.16 7.89 -13.63
C ASN A 222 19.51 6.70 -12.90
N CYS A 223 18.21 6.81 -12.54
CA CYS A 223 17.51 5.71 -11.88
C CYS A 223 17.07 4.65 -12.90
N PRO A 224 17.39 3.37 -12.67
CA PRO A 224 16.77 2.29 -13.42
C PRO A 224 15.26 2.24 -13.11
N ILE A 225 14.48 1.74 -14.07
CA ILE A 225 13.04 1.48 -13.91
C ILE A 225 12.81 -0.02 -14.05
N VAL A 226 12.10 -0.60 -13.08
CA VAL A 226 11.70 -2.01 -13.02
C VAL A 226 10.20 -2.18 -13.05
#